data_a65a0df0520033acacdd8abc0d419a9e
#
_entry.id   a65a0df0520033acacdd8abc0d419a9e
#
_cell.length_a   1.000
_cell.length_b   1.000
_cell.length_c   1.000
_cell.angle_alpha   90.00
_cell.angle_beta   90.00
_cell.angle_gamma   90.00
#
_symmetry.space_group_name_H-M   'P 1'
#
loop_
_entity.id
_entity.type
_entity.pdbx_description
1 polymer ?
#
loop_
_entity_poly.entity_id
_entity_poly.type
_entity_poly.pdbx_seq_one_letter_code
_entity_poly.pdbx_strand_id
1 'polypeptide(L)'
;MRHASGHVESGWHKEVLPRAIRPERPHPLRTLIFLTSIIILSALIGVSSAYILIEREEPLDSISVGAWKAYPTAGTPEADPYSVAIYTRGGYIPLASGEGLSLTARTDSSGQALDPACSYRIAGRTPTARLWTLTAVDGHGRLQQTMPGRTHLDSQNLLRRGDGSFEITASAQIKSGNWLPLPTNQAPGSGLRFVLRLYDAPVTTGAALDGVSVPDIDRISCP
;
A
#
# COMPACT_ATOMS: atom_id res chain seq x y z
N MET A 1 9.21 96.88 24.24
CA MET A 1 9.46 95.39 24.32
C MET A 1 8.54 94.75 23.31
N ARG A 2 9.07 94.29 22.17
CA ARG A 2 8.29 93.65 21.10
C ARG A 2 8.72 92.19 21.03
N HIS A 3 7.78 91.28 21.28
CA HIS A 3 7.95 89.84 21.08
C HIS A 3 7.75 89.57 19.62
N ALA A 4 8.78 88.99 19.00
CA ALA A 4 8.69 88.37 17.66
C ALA A 4 8.41 86.89 17.84
N SER A 5 7.22 86.44 17.42
CA SER A 5 6.88 85.08 17.32
C SER A 5 7.26 84.55 15.94
N GLY A 6 8.33 83.70 15.90
CA GLY A 6 8.73 83.02 14.65
C GLY A 6 7.84 81.82 14.43
N HIS A 7 7.12 81.77 13.32
CA HIS A 7 6.43 80.60 12.77
C HIS A 7 7.49 79.68 12.12
N VAL A 8 7.67 78.49 12.68
CA VAL A 8 8.42 77.43 12.02
C VAL A 8 7.41 76.67 11.15
N GLU A 9 7.43 76.86 9.82
CA GLU A 9 6.75 76.02 8.86
C GLU A 9 7.51 74.69 8.73
N SER A 10 6.92 73.64 9.28
CA SER A 10 7.38 72.27 9.05
C SER A 10 6.90 71.80 7.67
N GLY A 11 7.75 71.98 6.65
CA GLY A 11 7.54 71.43 5.34
C GLY A 11 7.71 69.94 5.35
N TRP A 12 6.62 69.21 5.46
CA TRP A 12 6.65 67.77 5.23
C TRP A 12 6.84 67.52 3.72
N HIS A 13 8.05 67.17 3.30
CA HIS A 13 8.31 66.64 1.96
C HIS A 13 7.52 65.34 1.82
N LYS A 14 6.47 65.37 0.99
CA LYS A 14 5.84 64.16 0.52
C LYS A 14 6.88 63.38 -0.31
N GLU A 15 7.54 62.39 0.29
CA GLU A 15 8.35 61.42 -0.44
C GLU A 15 7.48 60.77 -1.49
N VAL A 16 7.71 61.14 -2.75
CA VAL A 16 7.06 60.51 -3.89
C VAL A 16 7.78 59.20 -4.14
N LEU A 17 7.19 58.11 -3.67
CA LEU A 17 7.67 56.75 -3.93
C LEU A 17 8.01 56.56 -5.44
N PRO A 18 9.18 56.00 -5.76
CA PRO A 18 9.59 55.77 -7.14
C PRO A 18 8.51 55.00 -7.92
N ARG A 19 8.30 55.37 -9.17
CA ARG A 19 7.29 54.78 -10.08
C ARG A 19 7.39 53.26 -10.22
N ALA A 20 8.57 52.69 -9.93
CA ALA A 20 8.85 51.22 -9.96
C ALA A 20 8.13 50.42 -8.86
N ILE A 21 7.59 51.07 -7.82
CA ILE A 21 6.94 50.39 -6.68
C ILE A 21 5.40 50.48 -6.73
N ARG A 22 4.84 51.08 -7.78
CA ARG A 22 3.36 51.07 -7.96
C ARG A 22 2.97 49.66 -8.45
N PRO A 23 2.27 48.82 -7.65
CA PRO A 23 1.77 47.57 -8.15
C PRO A 23 0.80 47.85 -9.30
N GLU A 24 1.15 47.34 -10.49
CA GLU A 24 0.20 47.35 -11.62
C GLU A 24 -1.08 46.68 -11.15
N ARG A 25 -2.23 47.38 -11.37
CA ARG A 25 -3.53 46.77 -11.04
C ARG A 25 -3.69 45.54 -11.94
N PRO A 26 -3.76 44.33 -11.39
CA PRO A 26 -3.92 43.15 -12.20
C PRO A 26 -5.21 43.26 -13.01
N HIS A 27 -5.15 43.02 -14.31
CA HIS A 27 -6.33 42.94 -15.15
C HIS A 27 -7.24 41.84 -14.63
N PRO A 28 -8.50 42.10 -14.28
CA PRO A 28 -9.37 41.10 -13.62
C PRO A 28 -9.49 39.82 -14.42
N LEU A 29 -9.52 39.91 -15.74
CA LEU A 29 -9.56 38.74 -16.62
C LEU A 29 -8.28 37.87 -16.51
N ARG A 30 -7.09 38.47 -16.49
CA ARG A 30 -5.82 37.74 -16.36
C ARG A 30 -5.72 37.05 -15.00
N THR A 31 -6.15 37.70 -13.93
CA THR A 31 -6.18 37.11 -12.59
C THR A 31 -7.17 35.96 -12.54
N LEU A 32 -8.34 36.07 -13.16
CA LEU A 32 -9.34 35.04 -13.21
C LEU A 32 -8.83 33.81 -13.98
N ILE A 33 -8.21 34.00 -15.16
CA ILE A 33 -7.59 32.93 -15.94
C ILE A 33 -6.50 32.23 -15.12
N PHE A 34 -5.67 32.98 -14.42
CA PHE A 34 -4.59 32.44 -13.60
C PHE A 34 -5.13 31.59 -12.43
N LEU A 35 -6.15 32.10 -11.71
CA LEU A 35 -6.78 31.37 -10.63
C LEU A 35 -7.49 30.09 -11.11
N THR A 36 -8.23 30.16 -12.21
CA THR A 36 -8.89 28.99 -12.81
C THR A 36 -7.88 27.96 -13.28
N SER A 37 -6.74 28.37 -13.86
CA SER A 37 -5.69 27.44 -14.28
C SER A 37 -5.02 26.75 -13.09
N ILE A 38 -4.81 27.43 -11.96
CA ILE A 38 -4.31 26.81 -10.73
C ILE A 38 -5.29 25.77 -10.20
N ILE A 39 -6.59 26.12 -10.15
CA ILE A 39 -7.63 25.19 -9.67
C ILE A 39 -7.68 23.93 -10.54
N ILE A 40 -7.68 24.10 -11.86
CA ILE A 40 -7.70 22.96 -12.79
C ILE A 40 -6.44 22.11 -12.63
N LEU A 41 -5.27 22.71 -12.57
CA LEU A 41 -4.00 22.01 -12.43
C LEU A 41 -3.93 21.24 -11.11
N SER A 42 -4.32 21.86 -10.00
CA SER A 42 -4.33 21.20 -8.70
C SER A 42 -5.35 20.05 -8.63
N ALA A 43 -6.51 20.20 -9.24
CA ALA A 43 -7.50 19.13 -9.35
C ALA A 43 -6.97 17.96 -10.18
N LEU A 44 -6.34 18.23 -11.33
CA LEU A 44 -5.73 17.19 -12.17
C LEU A 44 -4.63 16.42 -11.44
N ILE A 45 -3.73 17.14 -10.75
CA ILE A 45 -2.66 16.49 -9.97
C ILE A 45 -3.25 15.67 -8.82
N GLY A 46 -4.21 16.23 -8.07
CA GLY A 46 -4.84 15.56 -6.93
C GLY A 46 -5.57 14.28 -7.33
N VAL A 47 -6.43 14.36 -8.34
CA VAL A 47 -7.19 13.20 -8.83
C VAL A 47 -6.26 12.15 -9.43
N SER A 48 -5.26 12.56 -10.22
CA SER A 48 -4.32 11.62 -10.83
C SER A 48 -3.47 10.90 -9.78
N SER A 49 -2.99 11.60 -8.77
CA SER A 49 -2.20 10.99 -7.69
C SER A 49 -3.04 10.02 -6.86
N ALA A 50 -4.27 10.38 -6.51
CA ALA A 50 -5.19 9.50 -5.80
C ALA A 50 -5.52 8.24 -6.63
N TYR A 51 -5.78 8.41 -7.93
CA TYR A 51 -6.04 7.29 -8.83
C TYR A 51 -4.87 6.31 -8.89
N ILE A 52 -3.63 6.82 -9.02
CA ILE A 52 -2.41 5.99 -9.08
C ILE A 52 -2.22 5.20 -7.77
N LEU A 53 -2.43 5.82 -6.60
CA LEU A 53 -2.31 5.15 -5.30
C LEU A 53 -3.34 4.03 -5.14
N ILE A 54 -4.58 4.28 -5.54
CA ILE A 54 -5.66 3.27 -5.48
C ILE A 54 -5.38 2.13 -6.47
N GLU A 55 -4.93 2.43 -7.68
CA GLU A 55 -4.66 1.41 -8.71
C GLU A 55 -3.47 0.52 -8.34
N ARG A 56 -2.45 1.09 -7.72
CA ARG A 56 -1.28 0.33 -7.21
C ARG A 56 -1.59 -0.46 -5.95
N GLU A 57 -2.74 -0.20 -5.32
CA GLU A 57 -3.12 -0.77 -4.03
C GLU A 57 -2.02 -0.58 -2.98
N GLU A 58 -1.51 0.65 -2.86
CA GLU A 58 -0.47 1.04 -1.91
C GLU A 58 -1.03 2.08 -0.93
N PRO A 59 -1.79 1.66 0.09
CA PRO A 59 -2.27 2.57 1.12
C PRO A 59 -1.13 3.13 1.97
N LEU A 60 -1.38 4.27 2.61
CA LEU A 60 -0.35 5.05 3.30
C LEU A 60 0.14 4.40 4.60
N ASP A 61 -0.70 3.57 5.24
CA ASP A 61 -0.42 2.91 6.52
C ASP A 61 0.07 1.45 6.37
N SER A 62 0.61 1.10 5.19
CA SER A 62 1.15 -0.22 4.94
C SER A 62 2.44 -0.47 5.72
N ILE A 63 2.54 -1.64 6.35
CA ILE A 63 3.75 -2.14 7.00
C ILE A 63 4.33 -3.26 6.16
N SER A 64 5.65 -3.21 5.90
CA SER A 64 6.35 -4.23 5.13
C SER A 64 7.26 -5.04 6.05
N VAL A 65 7.15 -6.38 5.97
CA VAL A 65 8.02 -7.33 6.66
C VAL A 65 8.54 -8.32 5.62
N GLY A 66 9.80 -8.17 5.21
CA GLY A 66 10.35 -8.91 4.06
C GLY A 66 9.55 -8.63 2.78
N ALA A 67 9.14 -9.68 2.08
CA ALA A 67 8.30 -9.58 0.88
C ALA A 67 6.81 -9.33 1.18
N TRP A 68 6.41 -9.37 2.44
CA TRP A 68 5.02 -9.29 2.86
C TRP A 68 4.63 -7.87 3.23
N LYS A 69 3.44 -7.44 2.81
CA LYS A 69 2.81 -6.18 3.20
C LYS A 69 1.56 -6.47 4.02
N ALA A 70 1.40 -5.75 5.11
CA ALA A 70 0.22 -5.80 5.98
C ALA A 70 -0.41 -4.42 6.12
N TYR A 71 -1.70 -4.39 6.39
CA TYR A 71 -2.51 -3.18 6.61
C TYR A 71 -3.26 -3.33 7.93
N PRO A 72 -2.63 -3.04 9.06
CA PRO A 72 -3.20 -3.34 10.38
C PRO A 72 -4.49 -2.60 10.69
N THR A 73 -4.67 -1.39 10.15
CA THR A 73 -5.86 -0.57 10.36
C THR A 73 -7.00 -0.91 9.39
N ALA A 74 -6.75 -1.77 8.39
CA ALA A 74 -7.77 -2.16 7.42
C ALA A 74 -8.99 -2.78 8.11
N GLY A 75 -10.18 -2.32 7.76
CA GLY A 75 -11.44 -2.79 8.37
C GLY A 75 -11.76 -2.16 9.72
N THR A 76 -10.99 -1.19 10.19
CA THR A 76 -11.26 -0.40 11.39
C THR A 76 -11.74 1.02 11.04
N PRO A 77 -12.35 1.75 12.00
CA PRO A 77 -12.70 3.16 11.79
C PRO A 77 -11.49 4.08 11.52
N GLU A 78 -10.29 3.65 11.93
CA GLU A 78 -9.03 4.37 11.78
C GLU A 78 -8.35 4.11 10.42
N ALA A 79 -8.96 3.26 9.56
CA ALA A 79 -8.42 2.97 8.23
C ALA A 79 -8.27 4.25 7.40
N ASP A 80 -7.13 4.38 6.71
CA ASP A 80 -6.93 5.51 5.83
C ASP A 80 -7.92 5.47 4.63
N PRO A 81 -8.31 6.63 4.08
CA PRO A 81 -9.29 6.70 2.99
C PRO A 81 -8.89 5.92 1.73
N TYR A 82 -7.59 5.76 1.45
CA TYR A 82 -7.11 4.98 0.30
C TYR A 82 -7.28 3.50 0.54
N SER A 83 -7.01 3.00 1.75
CA SER A 83 -7.34 1.62 2.16
C SER A 83 -8.81 1.32 1.95
N VAL A 84 -9.70 2.18 2.44
CA VAL A 84 -11.16 2.01 2.27
C VAL A 84 -11.53 1.98 0.79
N ALA A 85 -10.98 2.88 -0.03
CA ALA A 85 -11.24 2.92 -1.47
C ALA A 85 -10.75 1.66 -2.19
N ILE A 86 -9.56 1.14 -1.84
CA ILE A 86 -8.97 -0.08 -2.41
C ILE A 86 -9.87 -1.29 -2.09
N TYR A 87 -10.25 -1.49 -0.83
CA TYR A 87 -11.10 -2.61 -0.42
C TYR A 87 -12.50 -2.54 -1.04
N THR A 88 -13.10 -1.34 -1.06
CA THR A 88 -14.42 -1.13 -1.64
C THR A 88 -14.43 -1.40 -3.15
N ARG A 89 -13.42 -0.89 -3.87
CA ARG A 89 -13.28 -1.10 -5.31
C ARG A 89 -12.96 -2.55 -5.68
N GLY A 90 -12.11 -3.20 -4.89
CA GLY A 90 -11.71 -4.58 -5.09
C GLY A 90 -12.76 -5.60 -4.65
N GLY A 91 -13.78 -5.18 -3.89
CA GLY A 91 -14.76 -6.09 -3.28
C GLY A 91 -14.15 -6.99 -2.21
N TYR A 92 -13.05 -6.57 -1.59
CA TYR A 92 -12.39 -7.34 -0.54
C TYR A 92 -13.01 -7.03 0.82
N ILE A 93 -13.11 -8.06 1.65
CA ILE A 93 -13.46 -7.90 3.08
C ILE A 93 -12.15 -8.02 3.86
N PRO A 94 -11.64 -6.93 4.43
CA PRO A 94 -10.47 -7.01 5.30
C PRO A 94 -10.80 -7.74 6.59
N LEU A 95 -9.82 -8.42 7.18
CA LEU A 95 -9.95 -8.92 8.55
C LEU A 95 -9.96 -7.72 9.50
N ALA A 96 -10.95 -7.68 10.39
CA ALA A 96 -10.99 -6.68 11.44
C ALA A 96 -9.83 -6.89 12.43
N SER A 97 -9.34 -5.81 13.03
CA SER A 97 -8.17 -5.84 13.93
C SER A 97 -8.30 -6.79 15.13
N GLY A 98 -9.53 -7.16 15.53
CA GLY A 98 -9.78 -8.16 16.55
C GLY A 98 -9.84 -9.61 16.05
N GLU A 99 -9.93 -9.81 14.72
CA GLU A 99 -10.10 -11.14 14.13
C GLU A 99 -8.78 -11.70 13.60
N GLY A 100 -7.87 -10.86 13.16
CA GLY A 100 -6.61 -11.28 12.62
C GLY A 100 -5.90 -10.26 11.76
N LEU A 101 -4.89 -10.73 11.01
CA LEU A 101 -4.10 -9.91 10.11
C LEU A 101 -3.93 -10.60 8.78
N SER A 102 -4.07 -9.87 7.68
CA SER A 102 -3.78 -10.35 6.34
C SER A 102 -2.47 -9.75 5.85
N LEU A 103 -1.53 -10.62 5.44
CA LEU A 103 -0.28 -10.23 4.80
C LEU A 103 -0.35 -10.64 3.33
N THR A 104 0.05 -9.75 2.44
CA THR A 104 0.06 -10.00 1.01
C THR A 104 1.46 -9.81 0.45
N ALA A 105 1.96 -10.78 -0.31
CA ALA A 105 3.21 -10.68 -1.05
C ALA A 105 2.91 -10.59 -2.55
N ARG A 106 3.55 -9.63 -3.23
CA ARG A 106 3.50 -9.42 -4.69
C ARG A 106 4.87 -9.63 -5.33
N THR A 107 5.89 -9.69 -4.51
CA THR A 107 7.28 -9.92 -4.91
C THR A 107 7.84 -11.10 -4.13
N ASP A 108 8.88 -11.71 -4.65
CA ASP A 108 9.71 -12.65 -3.89
C ASP A 108 10.66 -11.89 -2.93
N SER A 109 11.42 -12.64 -2.12
CA SER A 109 12.35 -12.06 -1.15
C SER A 109 13.51 -11.29 -1.79
N SER A 110 13.73 -11.45 -3.11
CA SER A 110 14.68 -10.64 -3.89
C SER A 110 14.08 -9.36 -4.46
N GLY A 111 12.77 -9.13 -4.26
CA GLY A 111 12.04 -7.96 -4.77
C GLY A 111 11.51 -8.11 -6.19
N GLN A 112 11.65 -9.27 -6.82
CA GLN A 112 11.11 -9.52 -8.16
C GLN A 112 9.62 -9.84 -8.11
N ALA A 113 8.83 -9.28 -9.04
CA ALA A 113 7.40 -9.55 -9.11
C ALA A 113 7.11 -11.05 -9.25
N LEU A 114 6.09 -11.52 -8.54
CA LEU A 114 5.65 -12.92 -8.62
C LEU A 114 4.96 -13.17 -9.97
N ASP A 115 5.32 -14.29 -10.58
CA ASP A 115 4.77 -14.75 -11.86
C ASP A 115 4.16 -16.16 -11.68
N PRO A 116 2.89 -16.36 -12.07
CA PRO A 116 2.23 -17.68 -11.95
C PRO A 116 2.89 -18.79 -12.76
N ALA A 117 3.69 -18.47 -13.77
CA ALA A 117 4.45 -19.46 -14.55
C ALA A 117 5.66 -20.03 -13.79
N CYS A 118 6.15 -19.31 -12.77
CA CYS A 118 7.30 -19.72 -11.99
C CYS A 118 6.90 -20.63 -10.81
N SER A 119 7.89 -21.33 -10.27
CA SER A 119 7.76 -22.10 -9.03
C SER A 119 8.46 -21.38 -7.88
N TYR A 120 7.87 -21.44 -6.69
CA TYR A 120 8.37 -20.75 -5.50
C TYR A 120 8.48 -21.68 -4.31
N ARG A 121 9.49 -21.45 -3.48
CA ARG A 121 9.64 -22.01 -2.15
C ARG A 121 9.24 -20.97 -1.12
N ILE A 122 8.28 -21.29 -0.29
CA ILE A 122 7.83 -20.43 0.82
C ILE A 122 8.22 -21.15 2.10
N ALA A 123 9.23 -20.64 2.80
CA ALA A 123 9.84 -21.36 3.90
C ALA A 123 10.10 -20.46 5.11
N GLY A 124 10.00 -21.03 6.31
CA GLY A 124 10.25 -20.32 7.55
C GLY A 124 9.23 -20.59 8.63
N ARG A 125 8.89 -19.54 9.36
CA ARG A 125 7.87 -19.54 10.43
C ARG A 125 6.87 -18.44 10.18
N THR A 126 5.71 -18.57 10.78
CA THR A 126 4.71 -17.48 10.86
C THR A 126 4.71 -16.87 12.25
N PRO A 127 4.21 -15.63 12.39
CA PRO A 127 3.82 -15.11 13.69
C PRO A 127 2.89 -16.07 14.42
N THR A 128 2.88 -15.99 15.74
CA THR A 128 1.94 -16.75 16.55
C THR A 128 0.50 -16.40 16.19
N ALA A 129 -0.26 -17.40 15.81
CA ALA A 129 -1.68 -17.29 15.49
C ALA A 129 -2.37 -18.59 15.85
N ARG A 130 -3.66 -18.54 16.20
CA ARG A 130 -4.44 -19.75 16.45
C ARG A 130 -4.58 -20.61 15.19
N LEU A 131 -4.79 -19.95 14.06
CA LEU A 131 -4.87 -20.56 12.75
C LEU A 131 -4.25 -19.58 11.72
N TRP A 132 -3.62 -20.10 10.70
CA TRP A 132 -3.29 -19.32 9.52
C TRP A 132 -3.57 -20.09 8.24
N THR A 133 -3.84 -19.35 7.17
CA THR A 133 -4.02 -19.91 5.83
C THR A 133 -3.12 -19.21 4.84
N LEU A 134 -2.55 -19.95 3.89
CA LEU A 134 -1.80 -19.43 2.75
C LEU A 134 -2.56 -19.75 1.47
N THR A 135 -2.84 -18.73 0.67
CA THR A 135 -3.61 -18.83 -0.57
C THR A 135 -2.85 -18.15 -1.70
N ALA A 136 -2.89 -18.72 -2.90
CA ALA A 136 -2.44 -18.08 -4.13
C ALA A 136 -3.64 -17.43 -4.83
N VAL A 137 -3.51 -16.14 -5.18
CA VAL A 137 -4.55 -15.36 -5.88
C VAL A 137 -3.95 -14.69 -7.11
N ASP A 138 -4.80 -14.26 -8.05
CA ASP A 138 -4.35 -13.52 -9.23
C ASP A 138 -3.93 -12.07 -8.89
N GLY A 139 -3.46 -11.34 -9.88
CA GLY A 139 -3.08 -9.93 -9.75
C GLY A 139 -4.21 -9.01 -9.27
N HIS A 140 -5.45 -9.46 -9.31
CA HIS A 140 -6.64 -8.75 -8.81
C HIS A 140 -7.15 -9.30 -7.47
N GLY A 141 -6.42 -10.22 -6.84
CA GLY A 141 -6.79 -10.81 -5.55
C GLY A 141 -7.91 -11.87 -5.63
N ARG A 142 -8.27 -12.33 -6.82
CA ARG A 142 -9.29 -13.37 -6.98
C ARG A 142 -8.67 -14.75 -6.83
N LEU A 143 -9.42 -15.63 -6.15
CA LEU A 143 -9.00 -17.02 -5.99
C LEU A 143 -8.86 -17.69 -7.36
N GLN A 144 -7.73 -18.34 -7.55
CA GLN A 144 -7.47 -19.06 -8.78
C GLN A 144 -8.09 -20.44 -8.73
N GLN A 145 -8.70 -20.86 -9.82
CA GLN A 145 -9.19 -22.22 -9.98
C GLN A 145 -8.02 -23.14 -10.30
N THR A 146 -7.59 -23.87 -9.29
CA THR A 146 -6.57 -24.91 -9.38
C THR A 146 -7.22 -26.28 -9.14
N MET A 147 -6.53 -27.17 -8.46
CA MET A 147 -7.06 -28.50 -8.11
C MET A 147 -8.16 -28.35 -7.02
N PRO A 148 -9.34 -28.97 -7.19
CA PRO A 148 -10.38 -28.97 -6.17
C PRO A 148 -9.87 -29.45 -4.81
N GLY A 149 -10.24 -28.73 -3.74
CA GLY A 149 -9.81 -29.04 -2.38
C GLY A 149 -8.37 -28.65 -2.03
N ARG A 150 -7.63 -28.01 -2.95
CA ARG A 150 -6.24 -27.56 -2.72
C ARG A 150 -6.00 -26.12 -3.13
N THR A 151 -6.97 -25.25 -2.87
CA THR A 151 -6.86 -23.82 -3.17
C THR A 151 -6.06 -23.04 -2.13
N HIS A 152 -5.78 -23.66 -0.99
CA HIS A 152 -5.03 -23.09 0.13
C HIS A 152 -4.32 -24.18 0.91
N LEU A 153 -3.38 -23.77 1.73
CA LEU A 153 -2.79 -24.55 2.82
C LEU A 153 -3.09 -23.87 4.14
N ASP A 154 -3.29 -24.65 5.19
CA ASP A 154 -3.55 -24.15 6.53
C ASP A 154 -2.55 -24.67 7.55
N SER A 155 -2.50 -24.04 8.73
CA SER A 155 -1.54 -24.38 9.77
C SER A 155 -1.77 -25.73 10.43
N GLN A 156 -2.96 -26.34 10.29
CA GLN A 156 -3.32 -27.60 10.92
C GLN A 156 -2.92 -28.82 10.09
N ASN A 157 -2.94 -28.66 8.75
CA ASN A 157 -2.68 -29.74 7.80
C ASN A 157 -1.30 -29.64 7.14
N LEU A 158 -0.35 -28.94 7.76
CA LEU A 158 0.98 -28.67 7.22
C LEU A 158 2.03 -29.60 7.83
N LEU A 159 2.87 -30.18 6.97
CA LEU A 159 4.07 -30.86 7.42
C LEU A 159 5.10 -29.86 7.93
N ARG A 160 5.54 -30.04 9.17
CA ARG A 160 6.53 -29.17 9.84
C ARG A 160 7.81 -29.94 10.13
N ARG A 161 8.90 -29.19 10.20
CA ARG A 161 10.17 -29.69 10.72
C ARG A 161 10.14 -29.75 12.26
N GLY A 162 11.08 -30.45 12.86
CA GLY A 162 11.18 -30.59 14.31
C GLY A 162 11.37 -29.29 15.07
N ASP A 163 11.86 -28.25 14.42
CA ASP A 163 12.02 -26.90 14.97
C ASP A 163 10.76 -26.01 14.80
N GLY A 164 9.66 -26.59 14.26
CA GLY A 164 8.41 -25.90 13.99
C GLY A 164 8.36 -25.10 12.71
N SER A 165 9.47 -24.98 11.96
CA SER A 165 9.48 -24.35 10.64
C SER A 165 8.77 -25.23 9.60
N PHE A 166 8.41 -24.64 8.48
CA PHE A 166 7.79 -25.33 7.36
C PHE A 166 8.42 -24.92 6.04
N GLU A 167 8.15 -25.72 5.03
CA GLU A 167 8.47 -25.41 3.65
C GLU A 167 7.27 -25.77 2.77
N ILE A 168 6.85 -24.83 1.93
CA ILE A 168 5.75 -24.99 0.98
C ILE A 168 6.33 -24.76 -0.41
N THR A 169 6.02 -25.64 -1.34
CA THR A 169 6.32 -25.44 -2.76
C THR A 169 5.06 -24.99 -3.48
N ALA A 170 5.05 -23.75 -3.98
CA ALA A 170 4.00 -23.24 -4.85
C ALA A 170 4.41 -23.45 -6.31
N SER A 171 3.67 -24.26 -7.06
CA SER A 171 3.99 -24.59 -8.46
C SER A 171 2.79 -25.13 -9.22
N ALA A 172 2.80 -24.99 -10.55
CA ALA A 172 1.81 -25.58 -11.43
C ALA A 172 1.93 -27.11 -11.51
N GLN A 173 3.13 -27.66 -11.30
CA GLN A 173 3.40 -29.08 -11.27
C GLN A 173 3.28 -29.65 -9.87
N ILE A 174 2.74 -30.87 -9.76
CA ILE A 174 2.63 -31.60 -8.49
C ILE A 174 4.02 -31.79 -7.87
N LYS A 175 4.13 -31.46 -6.58
CA LYS A 175 5.37 -31.67 -5.80
C LYS A 175 5.07 -32.50 -4.53
N SER A 176 6.08 -33.17 -4.02
CA SER A 176 6.01 -33.85 -2.73
C SER A 176 6.01 -32.83 -1.57
N GLY A 177 5.45 -33.22 -0.43
CA GLY A 177 5.39 -32.42 0.77
C GLY A 177 4.22 -31.39 0.75
N ASN A 178 4.44 -30.24 1.33
CA ASN A 178 3.43 -29.17 1.34
C ASN A 178 3.43 -28.48 -0.03
N TRP A 179 2.49 -28.82 -0.86
CA TRP A 179 2.35 -28.28 -2.21
C TRP A 179 1.11 -27.41 -2.34
N LEU A 180 1.32 -26.16 -2.76
CA LEU A 180 0.26 -25.20 -3.12
C LEU A 180 0.18 -25.14 -4.66
N PRO A 181 -0.90 -25.64 -5.27
CA PRO A 181 -1.07 -25.59 -6.72
C PRO A 181 -1.15 -24.17 -7.25
N LEU A 182 -0.39 -23.88 -8.30
CA LEU A 182 -0.57 -22.69 -9.13
C LEU A 182 -1.28 -23.07 -10.43
N PRO A 183 -2.00 -22.13 -11.06
CA PRO A 183 -2.71 -22.42 -12.30
C PRO A 183 -1.75 -22.64 -13.46
N THR A 184 -2.08 -23.58 -14.35
CA THR A 184 -1.27 -23.94 -15.51
C THR A 184 -1.50 -23.05 -16.73
N ASN A 185 -2.64 -22.32 -16.79
CA ASN A 185 -3.11 -21.64 -18.00
C ASN A 185 -3.32 -20.13 -17.77
N GLN A 186 -2.44 -19.48 -17.03
CA GLN A 186 -2.50 -18.03 -16.90
C GLN A 186 -1.66 -17.34 -17.98
N ALA A 187 -2.22 -16.25 -18.52
CA ALA A 187 -1.46 -15.40 -19.43
C ALA A 187 -0.21 -14.83 -18.70
N PRO A 188 0.94 -14.76 -19.36
CA PRO A 188 2.11 -14.09 -18.80
C PRO A 188 1.73 -12.68 -18.34
N GLY A 189 2.16 -12.28 -17.14
CA GLY A 189 1.86 -10.96 -16.59
C GLY A 189 0.47 -10.81 -15.95
N SER A 190 -0.33 -11.87 -15.83
CA SER A 190 -1.61 -11.80 -15.10
C SER A 190 -1.44 -11.52 -13.61
N GLY A 191 -0.21 -11.55 -13.12
CA GLY A 191 0.16 -11.33 -11.73
C GLY A 191 -0.18 -12.50 -10.82
N LEU A 192 0.66 -12.69 -9.81
CA LEU A 192 0.47 -13.65 -8.73
C LEU A 192 0.63 -12.92 -7.41
N ARG A 193 -0.21 -13.25 -6.44
CA ARG A 193 -0.05 -12.80 -5.06
C ARG A 193 -0.18 -13.99 -4.12
N PHE A 194 0.65 -14.03 -3.10
CA PHE A 194 0.41 -14.90 -1.97
C PHE A 194 -0.26 -14.11 -0.86
N VAL A 195 -1.31 -14.68 -0.28
CA VAL A 195 -2.06 -14.09 0.83
C VAL A 195 -1.94 -15.01 2.02
N LEU A 196 -1.30 -14.54 3.08
CA LEU A 196 -1.17 -15.21 4.37
C LEU A 196 -2.13 -14.53 5.34
N ARG A 197 -3.15 -15.25 5.80
CA ARG A 197 -4.09 -14.76 6.82
C ARG A 197 -3.82 -15.42 8.14
N LEU A 198 -3.61 -14.59 9.15
CA LEU A 198 -3.40 -15.00 10.53
C LEU A 198 -4.70 -14.71 11.29
N TYR A 199 -5.29 -15.73 11.90
CA TYR A 199 -6.52 -15.61 12.68
C TYR A 199 -6.22 -15.68 14.16
N ASP A 200 -6.89 -14.84 14.95
CA ASP A 200 -6.71 -14.76 16.39
C ASP A 200 -5.22 -14.64 16.77
N ALA A 201 -4.56 -13.65 16.14
CA ALA A 201 -3.15 -13.40 16.28
C ALA A 201 -2.90 -12.15 17.15
N PRO A 202 -2.01 -12.20 18.16
CA PRO A 202 -1.69 -11.05 19.02
C PRO A 202 -1.06 -9.86 18.26
N VAL A 203 -0.59 -10.09 17.05
CA VAL A 203 0.10 -9.08 16.18
C VAL A 203 -0.84 -8.08 15.52
N THR A 204 -2.11 -8.03 15.91
CA THR A 204 -3.10 -7.10 15.31
C THR A 204 -2.87 -5.64 15.67
N THR A 205 -2.03 -5.33 16.65
CA THR A 205 -1.63 -3.96 17.00
C THR A 205 -0.31 -3.64 16.28
N GLY A 206 -0.32 -2.64 15.41
CA GLY A 206 0.77 -2.30 14.47
C GLY A 206 2.20 -2.21 15.05
N ALA A 207 2.35 -1.98 16.36
CA ALA A 207 3.65 -2.01 17.06
C ALA A 207 4.24 -3.42 17.21
N ALA A 208 3.46 -4.48 16.97
CA ALA A 208 3.89 -5.87 17.21
C ALA A 208 4.49 -6.55 15.96
N LEU A 209 4.60 -5.86 14.83
CA LEU A 209 5.18 -6.42 13.59
C LEU A 209 6.70 -6.24 13.50
N ASP A 210 7.30 -5.38 14.33
CA ASP A 210 8.75 -5.23 14.39
C ASP A 210 9.39 -6.49 15.01
N GLY A 211 10.27 -7.14 14.25
CA GLY A 211 10.95 -8.38 14.67
C GLY A 211 10.13 -9.66 14.52
N VAL A 212 8.97 -9.59 13.88
CA VAL A 212 8.15 -10.77 13.60
C VAL A 212 8.73 -11.58 12.45
N SER A 213 8.89 -12.90 12.68
CA SER A 213 9.30 -13.82 11.64
C SER A 213 8.14 -14.11 10.68
N VAL A 214 8.34 -13.85 9.40
CA VAL A 214 7.44 -14.24 8.30
C VAL A 214 8.20 -15.19 7.37
N PRO A 215 7.51 -16.07 6.62
CA PRO A 215 8.20 -16.97 5.71
C PRO A 215 8.82 -16.23 4.53
N ASP A 216 10.02 -16.63 4.14
CA ASP A 216 10.67 -16.15 2.92
C ASP A 216 10.03 -16.77 1.68
N ILE A 217 10.10 -16.03 0.58
CA ILE A 217 9.57 -16.44 -0.73
C ILE A 217 10.74 -16.47 -1.71
N ASP A 218 11.23 -17.65 -2.03
CA ASP A 218 12.33 -17.82 -2.96
C ASP A 218 11.82 -18.37 -4.29
N ARG A 219 12.24 -17.77 -5.39
CA ARG A 219 11.96 -18.30 -6.73
C ARG A 219 12.86 -19.48 -7.02
N ILE A 220 12.27 -20.64 -7.35
CA ILE A 220 13.02 -21.88 -7.65
C ILE A 220 13.35 -21.96 -9.13
N SER A 221 12.34 -21.80 -9.99
CA SER A 221 12.48 -21.92 -11.44
C SER A 221 11.35 -21.20 -12.16
N CYS A 222 11.66 -20.72 -13.36
CA CYS A 222 10.70 -20.25 -14.35
C CYS A 222 10.89 -21.06 -15.64
N PRO A 223 9.84 -21.21 -16.49
CA PRO A 223 9.92 -21.85 -17.79
C PRO A 223 10.79 -21.08 -18.77
#